data_4ac694e5632acd31d40dea93b8f6fd32
#
_entry.id   4ac694e5632acd31d40dea93b8f6fd32
#
_cell.length_a   1.000
_cell.length_b   1.000
_cell.length_c   1.000
_cell.angle_alpha   90.00
_cell.angle_beta   90.00
_cell.angle_gamma   90.00
#
_symmetry.space_group_name_H-M   'P 1'
#
loop_
_entity.id
_entity.type
_entity.pdbx_description
1 polymer ?
#
loop_
_entity_poly.entity_id
_entity_poly.type
_entity_poly.pdbx_seq_one_letter_code
_entity_poly.pdbx_strand_id
1 'polypeptide(L)'
;MEDYIVMCAMYPTMTSGKVDKFLVKKGDKVIPGTAVAEIISEGYFTLLSEVEGEVKEFYVQEGEYIEVDTAIIEVELAEPEE
;
A
#
# COMPACT_ATOMS: atom_id res chain seq x y z
N MET A 1 17.52 1.97 2.18
CA MET A 1 16.93 1.99 0.84
C MET A 1 15.42 1.94 0.98
N GLU A 2 14.72 2.66 0.14
CA GLU A 2 13.28 2.83 0.28
C GLU A 2 12.56 2.36 -0.95
N ASP A 3 11.33 1.91 -0.77
CA ASP A 3 10.42 1.60 -1.85
C ASP A 3 9.02 2.04 -1.44
N TYR A 4 8.09 2.00 -2.37
CA TYR A 4 6.76 2.53 -2.14
C TYR A 4 5.72 1.49 -2.50
N ILE A 5 4.68 1.43 -1.68
CA ILE A 5 3.49 0.66 -2.02
C ILE A 5 2.57 1.64 -2.73
N VAL A 6 2.22 1.32 -3.98
CA VAL A 6 1.40 2.21 -4.80
C VAL A 6 -0.01 1.65 -4.93
N MET A 7 -0.97 2.54 -5.24
CA MET A 7 -2.30 2.11 -5.60
C MET A 7 -2.23 1.37 -6.92
N CYS A 8 -2.50 0.09 -6.93
CA CYS A 8 -2.46 -0.70 -8.16
C CYS A 8 -3.86 -0.94 -8.70
N ALA A 9 -3.95 -1.13 -10.00
CA ALA A 9 -5.23 -1.44 -10.65
C ALA A 9 -5.62 -2.87 -10.28
N MET A 10 -6.78 -3.02 -9.66
CA MET A 10 -7.31 -4.33 -9.27
C MET A 10 -8.13 -4.96 -10.38
N TYR A 11 -8.49 -4.19 -11.38
CA TYR A 11 -9.20 -4.64 -12.58
C TYR A 11 -8.82 -3.71 -13.74
N PRO A 12 -8.99 -4.16 -14.99
CA PRO A 12 -8.40 -3.45 -16.15
C PRO A 12 -8.80 -1.99 -16.32
N THR A 13 -10.01 -1.61 -15.94
CA THR A 13 -10.50 -0.24 -16.13
C THR A 13 -10.39 0.62 -14.89
N MET A 14 -9.75 0.13 -13.81
CA MET A 14 -9.61 0.90 -12.60
C MET A 14 -8.68 2.09 -12.80
N THR A 15 -9.17 3.28 -12.45
CA THR A 15 -8.36 4.51 -12.53
C THR A 15 -8.05 5.09 -11.15
N SER A 16 -8.90 4.80 -10.16
CA SER A 16 -8.71 5.29 -8.80
C SER A 16 -9.42 4.37 -7.83
N GLY A 17 -9.08 4.50 -6.57
CA GLY A 17 -9.74 3.78 -5.50
C GLY A 17 -9.74 4.62 -4.23
N LYS A 18 -10.69 4.34 -3.38
CA LYS A 18 -10.78 5.00 -2.08
C LYS A 18 -10.10 4.13 -1.04
N VAL A 19 -9.21 4.72 -0.27
CA VAL A 19 -8.60 4.00 0.86
C VAL A 19 -9.64 3.93 1.97
N ASP A 20 -10.17 2.74 2.23
CA ASP A 20 -11.15 2.55 3.29
C ASP A 20 -10.46 2.56 4.65
N LYS A 21 -9.44 1.75 4.79
CA LYS A 21 -8.64 1.74 6.02
C LYS A 21 -7.27 1.15 5.76
N PHE A 22 -6.31 1.55 6.60
CA PHE A 22 -5.01 0.92 6.64
C PHE A 22 -5.03 -0.25 7.61
N LEU A 23 -4.36 -1.32 7.24
CA LEU A 23 -4.26 -2.53 8.07
C LEU A 23 -2.91 -2.61 8.79
N VAL A 24 -2.03 -1.65 8.54
CA VAL A 24 -0.72 -1.55 9.17
C VAL A 24 -0.52 -0.13 9.66
N LYS A 25 0.49 0.08 10.49
CA LYS A 25 0.85 1.40 11.01
C LYS A 25 2.36 1.60 10.93
N LYS A 26 2.79 2.83 11.16
CA LYS A 26 4.21 3.15 11.16
C LYS A 26 4.96 2.23 12.12
N GLY A 27 6.06 1.70 11.65
CA GLY A 27 6.87 0.79 12.42
C GLY A 27 6.54 -0.67 12.21
N ASP A 28 5.40 -0.99 11.60
CA ASP A 28 5.05 -2.37 11.32
C ASP A 28 5.94 -2.93 10.23
N LYS A 29 6.27 -4.20 10.35
CA LYS A 29 7.04 -4.89 9.31
C LYS A 29 6.09 -5.56 8.35
N VAL A 30 6.45 -5.49 7.07
CA VAL A 30 5.67 -6.11 6.00
C VAL A 30 6.59 -7.01 5.17
N ILE A 31 5.98 -8.02 4.57
CA ILE A 31 6.65 -8.91 3.62
C ILE A 31 5.75 -9.00 2.39
N PRO A 32 6.24 -9.55 1.27
CA PRO A 32 5.37 -9.74 0.11
C PRO A 32 4.15 -10.56 0.49
N GLY A 33 2.97 -10.05 0.14
CA GLY A 33 1.70 -10.67 0.47
C GLY A 33 1.03 -10.13 1.74
N THR A 34 1.71 -9.27 2.50
CA THR A 34 1.09 -8.66 3.69
C THR A 34 -0.02 -7.70 3.26
N ALA A 35 -1.21 -7.87 3.83
CA ALA A 35 -2.32 -6.95 3.57
C ALA A 35 -2.03 -5.62 4.26
N VAL A 36 -2.02 -4.53 3.50
CA VAL A 36 -1.65 -3.21 4.03
C VAL A 36 -2.81 -2.23 4.05
N ALA A 37 -3.80 -2.39 3.20
CA ALA A 37 -4.93 -1.49 3.14
C ALA A 37 -6.13 -2.16 2.50
N GLU A 38 -7.32 -1.67 2.83
CA GLU A 38 -8.53 -2.05 2.13
C GLU A 38 -8.94 -0.90 1.22
N ILE A 39 -9.26 -1.24 -0.03
CA ILE A 39 -9.55 -0.28 -1.08
C ILE A 39 -10.96 -0.52 -1.59
N ILE A 40 -11.69 0.55 -1.80
CA ILE A 40 -13.03 0.49 -2.38
C ILE A 40 -12.99 1.09 -3.78
N SER A 41 -13.34 0.29 -4.77
CA SER A 41 -13.45 0.73 -6.16
C SER A 41 -14.34 -0.27 -6.89
N GLU A 42 -15.64 0.02 -6.98
CA GLU A 42 -16.67 -0.86 -7.51
C GLU A 42 -16.74 -2.20 -6.79
N GLY A 43 -16.20 -2.25 -5.58
CA GLY A 43 -16.13 -3.43 -4.74
C GLY A 43 -15.03 -3.24 -3.73
N TYR A 44 -14.77 -4.25 -2.93
CA TYR A 44 -13.74 -4.19 -1.91
C TYR A 44 -12.52 -5.00 -2.37
N PHE A 45 -11.35 -4.39 -2.26
CA PHE A 45 -10.11 -5.04 -2.63
C PHE A 45 -9.11 -4.86 -1.49
N THR A 46 -8.25 -5.85 -1.31
CA THR A 46 -7.17 -5.78 -0.33
C THR A 46 -5.88 -5.46 -1.07
N LEU A 47 -5.23 -4.37 -0.68
CA LEU A 47 -3.94 -3.99 -1.23
C LEU A 47 -2.85 -4.72 -0.46
N LEU A 48 -1.99 -5.41 -1.18
CA LEU A 48 -0.92 -6.20 -0.60
C LEU A 48 0.42 -5.54 -0.83
N SER A 49 1.33 -5.72 0.12
CA SER A 49 2.71 -5.31 -0.06
C SER A 49 3.39 -6.25 -1.06
N GLU A 50 4.25 -5.70 -1.88
CA GLU A 50 5.11 -6.49 -2.77
C GLU A 50 6.56 -6.45 -2.31
N VAL A 51 6.82 -5.74 -1.22
CA VAL A 51 8.17 -5.53 -0.72
C VAL A 51 8.30 -5.98 0.72
N GLU A 52 9.53 -6.20 1.15
CA GLU A 52 9.83 -6.55 2.53
C GLU A 52 10.53 -5.37 3.20
N GLY A 53 10.02 -4.95 4.34
CA GLY A 53 10.61 -3.85 5.08
C GLY A 53 9.73 -3.36 6.19
N GLU A 54 9.97 -2.14 6.63
CA GLU A 54 9.25 -1.50 7.72
C GLU A 54 8.47 -0.30 7.19
N VAL A 55 7.21 -0.19 7.59
CA VAL A 55 6.36 0.94 7.20
C VAL A 55 6.93 2.21 7.81
N LYS A 56 7.28 3.17 6.97
CA LYS A 56 7.91 4.43 7.38
C LYS A 56 6.93 5.59 7.43
N GLU A 57 6.15 5.75 6.37
CA GLU A 57 5.29 6.91 6.26
C GLU A 57 4.07 6.59 5.40
N PHE A 58 2.98 7.28 5.69
CA PHE A 58 1.78 7.24 4.86
C PHE A 58 1.68 8.56 4.12
N TYR A 59 1.44 8.51 2.81
CA TYR A 59 1.31 9.71 1.99
C TYR A 59 -0.15 10.10 1.74
N VAL A 60 -1.09 9.26 2.15
CA VAL A 60 -2.51 9.49 1.98
C VAL A 60 -3.23 9.14 3.26
N GLN A 61 -4.47 9.57 3.37
CA GLN A 61 -5.31 9.31 4.55
C GLN A 61 -6.46 8.41 4.20
N GLU A 62 -6.98 7.73 5.21
CA GLU A 62 -8.20 6.95 5.04
C GLU A 62 -9.32 7.87 4.56
N GLY A 63 -10.12 7.38 3.63
CA GLY A 63 -11.20 8.15 3.05
C GLY A 63 -10.85 8.91 1.78
N GLU A 64 -9.56 8.99 1.41
CA GLU A 64 -9.14 9.66 0.20
C GLU A 64 -9.29 8.78 -1.04
N TYR A 65 -9.65 9.41 -2.15
CA TYR A 65 -9.62 8.76 -3.46
C TYR A 65 -8.23 8.96 -4.06
N ILE A 66 -7.58 7.87 -4.42
CA ILE A 66 -6.20 7.88 -4.87
C ILE A 66 -6.14 7.29 -6.27
N GLU A 67 -5.45 7.97 -7.17
CA GLU A 67 -5.28 7.47 -8.54
C GLU A 67 -4.33 6.28 -8.56
N VAL A 68 -4.56 5.38 -9.50
CA VAL A 68 -3.68 4.23 -9.75
C VAL A 68 -2.27 4.75 -10.03
N ASP A 69 -1.28 4.05 -9.54
CA ASP A 69 0.16 4.35 -9.63
C ASP A 69 0.63 5.46 -8.69
N THR A 70 -0.23 5.95 -7.81
CA THR A 70 0.16 6.93 -6.80
C THR A 70 0.74 6.20 -5.59
N ALA A 71 1.87 6.68 -5.08
CA ALA A 71 2.50 6.12 -3.88
C ALA A 71 1.61 6.38 -2.66
N ILE A 72 1.36 5.34 -1.89
CA ILE A 72 0.50 5.40 -0.71
C ILE A 72 1.32 5.28 0.56
N ILE A 73 2.27 4.36 0.59
CA ILE A 73 3.06 4.04 1.78
C ILE A 73 4.53 4.00 1.39
N GLU A 74 5.36 4.60 2.22
CA GLU A 74 6.81 4.48 2.08
C GLU A 74 7.28 3.35 2.99
N VAL A 75 8.10 2.47 2.45
CA VAL A 75 8.64 1.32 3.17
C VAL A 75 10.15 1.39 3.15
N GLU A 76 10.77 1.31 4.32
CA GLU A 76 12.22 1.15 4.42
C GLU A 76 12.53 -0.31 4.19
N LEU A 77 13.23 -0.60 3.09
CA LEU A 77 13.50 -1.98 2.72
C LEU A 77 14.43 -2.66 3.72
N ALA A 78 14.17 -3.93 3.96
CA ALA A 78 15.04 -4.73 4.79
C ALA A 78 16.41 -4.85 4.12
N GLU A 79 17.46 -4.73 4.90
CA GLU A 79 18.79 -4.89 4.36
C GLU A 79 19.09 -6.37 4.18
N PRO A 80 19.73 -6.74 3.06
CA PRO A 80 20.11 -8.13 2.87
C PRO A 80 21.17 -8.51 3.89
N GLU A 81 21.03 -9.70 4.44
CA GLU A 81 22.08 -10.27 5.30
C GLU A 81 23.17 -10.86 4.43
N GLU A 82 24.39 -10.62 4.83
CA GLU A 82 25.55 -11.17 4.14
C GLU A 82 26.17 -12.34 4.90
#